data_c237470a8dd4ec8cd040dc9f45a3361a
#
_entry.id   c237470a8dd4ec8cd040dc9f45a3361a
#
_cell.length_a   1.000
_cell.length_b   1.000
_cell.length_c   1.000
_cell.angle_alpha   90.00
_cell.angle_beta   90.00
_cell.angle_gamma   90.00
#
_symmetry.space_group_name_H-M   'P 1'
#
loop_
_entity.id
_entity.type
_entity.pdbx_description
1 polymer ?
#
loop_
_entity_poly.entity_id
_entity_poly.type
_entity_poly.pdbx_seq_one_letter_code
_entity_poly.pdbx_strand_id
1 'polypeptide(L)'
;MSTFPQTRADVGPWDWVRGATGGFIGSIAFALIMVFIIPKPVLEVAIPNMYGIEATPDAPAPGFGWFFHQFHGVMLGLVYVAYAERPSIAGWWDPRTIGGAIIHGLIWGVVTTLILAVIVMPIWLQVVGFGGAPPFPNIGPGTVLSTLGHIMYAVPLGLFYAFHRSS
;
A
#
# COMPACT_ATOMS: atom_id res chain seq x y z
N MET A 1 -5.87 -26.88 29.04
CA MET A 1 -5.17 -26.51 27.80
C MET A 1 -6.09 -26.86 26.65
N SER A 2 -6.86 -25.89 26.11
CA SER A 2 -7.72 -26.13 24.97
C SER A 2 -6.86 -26.00 23.70
N THR A 3 -6.61 -27.11 23.07
CA THR A 3 -6.06 -27.17 21.71
C THR A 3 -7.13 -26.71 20.77
N PHE A 4 -7.10 -25.43 20.37
CA PHE A 4 -7.93 -24.97 19.26
C PHE A 4 -7.42 -25.66 18.00
N PRO A 5 -8.25 -26.43 17.28
CA PRO A 5 -7.90 -26.89 15.96
C PRO A 5 -7.89 -25.66 15.04
N GLN A 6 -6.71 -25.14 14.79
CA GLN A 6 -6.51 -24.13 13.75
C GLN A 6 -6.64 -24.84 12.41
N THR A 7 -7.85 -25.02 11.94
CA THR A 7 -8.08 -25.29 10.53
C THR A 7 -7.63 -24.05 9.77
N ARG A 8 -6.44 -24.14 9.18
CA ARG A 8 -5.92 -23.17 8.24
C ARG A 8 -6.99 -23.04 7.16
N ALA A 9 -7.68 -21.92 7.09
CA ALA A 9 -8.50 -21.64 5.93
C ALA A 9 -7.56 -21.54 4.75
N ASP A 10 -7.64 -22.48 3.83
CA ASP A 10 -6.81 -22.52 2.64
C ASP A 10 -7.05 -21.22 1.85
N VAL A 11 -5.96 -20.51 1.54
CA VAL A 11 -6.00 -19.34 0.68
C VAL A 11 -6.32 -19.81 -0.73
N GLY A 12 -7.52 -19.52 -1.18
CA GLY A 12 -7.99 -19.90 -2.51
C GLY A 12 -7.65 -18.86 -3.58
N PRO A 13 -7.79 -19.21 -4.87
CA PRO A 13 -7.54 -18.27 -5.98
C PRO A 13 -8.32 -16.96 -5.86
N TRP A 14 -9.53 -17.01 -5.35
CA TRP A 14 -10.39 -15.84 -5.16
C TRP A 14 -9.87 -14.87 -4.09
N ASP A 15 -9.13 -15.33 -3.10
CA ASP A 15 -8.53 -14.46 -2.09
C ASP A 15 -7.46 -13.56 -2.73
N TRP A 16 -6.68 -14.11 -3.65
CA TRP A 16 -5.71 -13.33 -4.43
C TRP A 16 -6.38 -12.30 -5.33
N VAL A 17 -7.48 -12.67 -6.00
CA VAL A 17 -8.26 -11.73 -6.82
C VAL A 17 -8.82 -10.60 -5.95
N ARG A 18 -9.34 -10.92 -4.76
CA ARG A 18 -9.84 -9.91 -3.80
C ARG A 18 -8.74 -8.98 -3.31
N GLY A 19 -7.58 -9.54 -2.97
CA GLY A 19 -6.40 -8.76 -2.59
C GLY A 19 -5.95 -7.81 -3.71
N ALA A 20 -5.85 -8.31 -4.94
CA ALA A 20 -5.49 -7.51 -6.10
C ALA A 20 -6.50 -6.38 -6.37
N THR A 21 -7.80 -6.71 -6.36
CA THR A 21 -8.88 -5.73 -6.60
C THR A 21 -8.97 -4.70 -5.46
N GLY A 22 -8.89 -5.16 -4.20
CA GLY A 22 -8.85 -4.27 -3.04
C GLY A 22 -7.63 -3.36 -3.06
N GLY A 23 -6.47 -3.88 -3.48
CA GLY A 23 -5.26 -3.11 -3.68
C GLY A 23 -5.39 -2.04 -4.77
N PHE A 24 -6.06 -2.37 -5.88
CA PHE A 24 -6.38 -1.42 -6.93
C PHE A 24 -7.31 -0.30 -6.42
N ILE A 25 -8.37 -0.64 -5.68
CA ILE A 25 -9.31 0.34 -5.12
C ILE A 25 -8.60 1.22 -4.08
N GLY A 26 -7.83 0.62 -3.17
CA GLY A 26 -7.08 1.35 -2.16
C GLY A 26 -6.06 2.32 -2.78
N SER A 27 -5.38 1.91 -3.86
CA SER A 27 -4.42 2.78 -4.53
C SER A 27 -5.07 3.98 -5.23
N ILE A 28 -6.31 3.87 -5.70
CA ILE A 28 -7.07 5.04 -6.17
C ILE A 28 -7.28 6.03 -5.01
N ALA A 29 -7.72 5.55 -3.85
CA ALA A 29 -7.94 6.41 -2.68
C ALA A 29 -6.64 7.13 -2.25
N PHE A 30 -5.50 6.45 -2.25
CA PHE A 30 -4.22 7.07 -1.96
C PHE A 30 -3.79 8.05 -3.06
N ALA A 31 -3.96 7.71 -4.33
CA ALA A 31 -3.61 8.60 -5.44
C ALA A 31 -4.38 9.94 -5.35
N LEU A 32 -5.65 9.91 -4.96
CA LEU A 32 -6.43 11.15 -4.73
C LEU A 32 -5.80 12.02 -3.63
N ILE A 33 -5.29 11.44 -2.56
CA ILE A 33 -4.54 12.19 -1.54
C ILE A 33 -3.26 12.78 -2.13
N MET A 34 -2.52 12.02 -2.94
CA MET A 34 -1.30 12.53 -3.58
C MET A 34 -1.57 13.68 -4.55
N VAL A 35 -2.70 13.66 -5.24
CA VAL A 35 -3.08 14.72 -6.19
C VAL A 35 -3.57 15.97 -5.48
N PHE A 36 -4.40 15.82 -4.43
CA PHE A 36 -5.14 16.96 -3.87
C PHE A 36 -4.58 17.48 -2.54
N ILE A 37 -3.78 16.69 -1.81
CA ILE A 37 -3.36 17.01 -0.44
C ILE A 37 -1.84 17.09 -0.31
N ILE A 38 -1.09 16.22 -0.98
CA ILE A 38 0.37 16.21 -0.89
C ILE A 38 0.93 17.27 -1.86
N PRO A 39 1.65 18.30 -1.34
CA PRO A 39 2.07 19.44 -2.17
C PRO A 39 3.21 19.12 -3.16
N LYS A 40 3.80 17.93 -3.11
CA LYS A 40 4.87 17.52 -4.01
C LYS A 40 4.34 16.57 -5.08
N PRO A 41 4.79 16.67 -6.31
CA PRO A 41 4.33 15.85 -7.42
C PRO A 41 4.88 14.41 -7.33
N VAL A 42 4.59 13.72 -6.23
CA VAL A 42 5.08 12.35 -5.99
C VAL A 42 4.56 11.41 -7.07
N LEU A 43 3.24 11.50 -7.34
CA LEU A 43 2.58 10.63 -8.31
C LEU A 43 3.10 10.87 -9.74
N GLU A 44 3.26 12.13 -10.13
CA GLU A 44 3.47 12.51 -11.53
C GLU A 44 4.95 12.72 -11.88
N VAL A 45 5.81 12.83 -10.87
CA VAL A 45 7.24 13.06 -11.06
C VAL A 45 8.08 11.98 -10.40
N ALA A 46 7.98 11.78 -9.08
CA ALA A 46 8.86 10.87 -8.38
C ALA A 46 8.64 9.40 -8.80
N ILE A 47 7.39 8.96 -8.88
CA ILE A 47 7.08 7.56 -9.27
C ILE A 47 7.55 7.25 -10.71
N PRO A 48 7.29 8.06 -11.75
CA PRO A 48 7.88 7.82 -13.08
C PRO A 48 9.40 7.72 -13.07
N ASN A 49 10.09 8.61 -12.36
CA ASN A 49 11.54 8.58 -12.27
C ASN A 49 12.10 7.30 -11.63
N MET A 50 11.38 6.65 -10.71
CA MET A 50 11.78 5.33 -10.19
C MET A 50 11.92 4.27 -11.29
N TYR A 51 11.28 4.46 -12.43
CA TYR A 51 11.26 3.54 -13.58
C TYR A 51 12.00 4.08 -14.80
N GLY A 52 12.82 5.12 -14.62
CA GLY A 52 13.62 5.71 -15.71
C GLY A 52 12.80 6.55 -16.69
N ILE A 53 11.56 6.92 -16.32
CA ILE A 53 10.77 7.88 -17.09
C ILE A 53 11.11 9.27 -16.55
N GLU A 54 11.82 10.04 -17.35
CA GLU A 54 12.19 11.42 -17.00
C GLU A 54 10.92 12.27 -16.85
N ALA A 55 10.71 12.78 -15.66
CA ALA A 55 9.62 13.69 -15.33
C ALA A 55 10.11 14.79 -14.39
N THR A 56 9.62 16.01 -14.61
CA THR A 56 9.93 17.18 -13.80
C THR A 56 8.64 17.90 -13.41
N PRO A 57 8.65 18.83 -12.45
CA PRO A 57 7.46 19.63 -12.14
C PRO A 57 6.91 20.39 -13.34
N ASP A 58 7.78 20.82 -14.27
CA ASP A 58 7.40 21.56 -15.49
C ASP A 58 7.01 20.62 -16.65
N ALA A 59 7.40 19.36 -16.59
CA ALA A 59 7.09 18.32 -17.57
C ALA A 59 6.70 17.00 -16.85
N PRO A 60 5.55 16.96 -16.18
CA PRO A 60 5.11 15.78 -15.43
C PRO A 60 4.67 14.64 -16.37
N ALA A 61 4.70 13.41 -15.84
CA ALA A 61 4.30 12.20 -16.56
C ALA A 61 3.12 11.48 -15.84
N PRO A 62 1.93 12.11 -15.76
CA PRO A 62 0.81 11.60 -14.95
C PRO A 62 0.35 10.19 -15.37
N GLY A 63 0.30 9.88 -16.66
CA GLY A 63 -0.09 8.57 -17.16
C GLY A 63 0.79 7.44 -16.61
N PHE A 64 2.12 7.62 -16.63
CA PHE A 64 3.05 6.66 -16.06
C PHE A 64 2.97 6.63 -14.53
N GLY A 65 2.81 7.78 -13.88
CA GLY A 65 2.63 7.87 -12.44
C GLY A 65 1.43 7.06 -11.96
N TRP A 66 0.27 7.25 -12.58
CA TRP A 66 -0.94 6.49 -12.29
C TRP A 66 -0.75 4.99 -12.56
N PHE A 67 -0.17 4.62 -13.70
CA PHE A 67 0.05 3.22 -14.06
C PHE A 67 0.91 2.50 -13.01
N PHE A 68 2.10 3.04 -12.68
CA PHE A 68 2.99 2.41 -11.72
C PHE A 68 2.43 2.43 -10.30
N HIS A 69 1.73 3.49 -9.92
CA HIS A 69 1.08 3.56 -8.61
C HIS A 69 0.00 2.47 -8.47
N GLN A 70 -0.84 2.28 -9.48
CA GLN A 70 -1.84 1.22 -9.49
C GLN A 70 -1.20 -0.17 -9.50
N PHE A 71 -0.13 -0.35 -10.27
CA PHE A 71 0.64 -1.58 -10.26
C PHE A 71 1.16 -1.91 -8.86
N HIS A 72 1.76 -0.93 -8.16
CA HIS A 72 2.19 -1.11 -6.77
C HIS A 72 1.00 -1.46 -5.86
N GLY A 73 -0.12 -0.78 -6.02
CA GLY A 73 -1.32 -1.05 -5.23
C GLY A 73 -1.81 -2.49 -5.38
N VAL A 74 -1.84 -3.01 -6.60
CA VAL A 74 -2.21 -4.41 -6.87
C VAL A 74 -1.20 -5.37 -6.25
N MET A 75 0.09 -5.15 -6.45
CA MET A 75 1.14 -6.01 -5.89
C MET A 75 1.12 -6.03 -4.36
N LEU A 76 0.96 -4.88 -3.73
CA LEU A 76 0.83 -4.78 -2.26
C LEU A 76 -0.47 -5.39 -1.74
N GLY A 77 -1.54 -5.38 -2.53
CA GLY A 77 -2.77 -6.08 -2.23
C GLY A 77 -2.58 -7.60 -2.19
N LEU A 78 -1.79 -8.15 -3.12
CA LEU A 78 -1.40 -9.57 -3.09
C LEU A 78 -0.55 -9.88 -1.85
N VAL A 79 0.44 -9.03 -1.54
CA VAL A 79 1.27 -9.22 -0.33
C VAL A 79 0.43 -9.11 0.95
N TYR A 80 -0.60 -8.23 0.96
CA TYR A 80 -1.55 -8.13 2.07
C TYR A 80 -2.27 -9.45 2.33
N VAL A 81 -2.72 -10.18 1.31
CA VAL A 81 -3.34 -11.50 1.48
C VAL A 81 -2.39 -12.46 2.18
N ALA A 82 -1.14 -12.53 1.71
CA ALA A 82 -0.12 -13.38 2.32
C ALA A 82 0.19 -12.98 3.77
N TYR A 83 0.09 -11.70 4.11
CA TYR A 83 0.25 -11.17 5.46
C TYR A 83 -0.96 -11.52 6.34
N ALA A 84 -2.16 -11.15 5.91
CA ALA A 84 -3.39 -11.22 6.71
C ALA A 84 -3.80 -12.67 7.06
N GLU A 85 -3.54 -13.61 6.17
CA GLU A 85 -3.88 -15.02 6.34
C GLU A 85 -2.81 -15.84 7.12
N ARG A 86 -1.76 -15.20 7.61
CA ARG A 86 -0.79 -15.89 8.49
C ARG A 86 -1.46 -16.24 9.82
N PRO A 87 -1.39 -17.50 10.30
CA PRO A 87 -2.03 -17.91 11.55
C PRO A 87 -1.60 -17.09 12.78
N SER A 88 -0.35 -16.64 12.82
CA SER A 88 0.18 -15.78 13.88
C SER A 88 -0.42 -14.37 13.88
N ILE A 89 -1.01 -13.94 12.79
CA ILE A 89 -1.60 -12.62 12.60
C ILE A 89 -3.11 -12.70 12.68
N ALA A 90 -3.74 -13.59 11.90
CA ALA A 90 -5.17 -13.82 11.91
C ALA A 90 -5.71 -14.30 13.27
N GLY A 91 -4.88 -14.93 14.08
CA GLY A 91 -5.24 -15.38 15.43
C GLY A 91 -5.44 -14.24 16.45
N TRP A 92 -4.98 -13.02 16.18
CA TRP A 92 -5.19 -11.86 17.06
C TRP A 92 -6.47 -11.12 16.72
N TRP A 93 -6.69 -10.85 15.43
CA TRP A 93 -7.91 -10.26 14.88
C TRP A 93 -8.21 -10.92 13.54
N ASP A 94 -9.40 -11.51 13.41
CA ASP A 94 -9.79 -12.15 12.15
C ASP A 94 -9.93 -11.08 11.04
N PRO A 95 -9.07 -11.11 9.99
CA PRO A 95 -9.10 -10.14 8.91
C PRO A 95 -10.39 -10.19 8.07
N ARG A 96 -11.24 -11.18 8.31
CA ARG A 96 -12.53 -11.38 7.63
C ARG A 96 -13.66 -10.62 8.30
N THR A 97 -13.43 -10.09 9.49
CA THR A 97 -14.37 -9.22 10.19
C THR A 97 -14.11 -7.76 9.89
N ILE A 98 -15.11 -6.89 9.96
CA ILE A 98 -14.95 -5.45 9.75
C ILE A 98 -13.92 -4.88 10.73
N GLY A 99 -14.01 -5.22 12.01
CA GLY A 99 -13.06 -4.74 13.02
C GLY A 99 -11.64 -5.21 12.76
N GLY A 100 -11.46 -6.49 12.44
CA GLY A 100 -10.16 -7.05 12.06
C GLY A 100 -9.60 -6.41 10.80
N ALA A 101 -10.41 -6.23 9.77
CA ALA A 101 -10.02 -5.57 8.52
C ALA A 101 -9.51 -4.15 8.74
N ILE A 102 -10.17 -3.36 9.59
CA ILE A 102 -9.73 -2.01 9.95
C ILE A 102 -8.38 -2.06 10.67
N ILE A 103 -8.23 -2.92 11.69
CA ILE A 103 -7.00 -3.06 12.45
C ILE A 103 -5.84 -3.49 11.54
N HIS A 104 -6.04 -4.51 10.71
CA HIS A 104 -5.05 -4.97 9.75
C HIS A 104 -4.72 -3.88 8.72
N GLY A 105 -5.71 -3.12 8.26
CA GLY A 105 -5.51 -1.98 7.37
C GLY A 105 -4.65 -0.89 8.02
N LEU A 106 -4.91 -0.52 9.27
CA LEU A 106 -4.10 0.45 10.01
C LEU A 106 -2.65 -0.02 10.16
N ILE A 107 -2.45 -1.27 10.61
CA ILE A 107 -1.10 -1.85 10.76
C ILE A 107 -0.39 -1.90 9.41
N TRP A 108 -1.07 -2.39 8.36
CA TRP A 108 -0.51 -2.51 7.01
C TRP A 108 -0.14 -1.14 6.43
N GLY A 109 -0.97 -0.11 6.65
CA GLY A 109 -0.69 1.26 6.24
C GLY A 109 0.58 1.81 6.90
N VAL A 110 0.76 1.59 8.20
CA VAL A 110 1.98 2.00 8.91
C VAL A 110 3.19 1.21 8.42
N VAL A 111 3.09 -0.11 8.30
CA VAL A 111 4.19 -0.98 7.83
C VAL A 111 4.62 -0.59 6.41
N THR A 112 3.68 -0.40 5.50
CA THR A 112 3.99 0.02 4.13
C THR A 112 4.58 1.42 4.06
N THR A 113 4.18 2.35 4.92
CA THR A 113 4.85 3.65 5.03
C THR A 113 6.31 3.50 5.42
N LEU A 114 6.58 2.74 6.50
CA LEU A 114 7.95 2.55 7.00
C LEU A 114 8.85 1.89 5.95
N ILE A 115 8.35 0.87 5.27
CA ILE A 115 9.13 0.15 4.27
C ILE A 115 9.25 0.97 2.98
N LEU A 116 8.14 1.45 2.42
CA LEU A 116 8.14 2.02 1.08
C LEU A 116 8.54 3.49 1.07
N ALA A 117 7.91 4.33 1.91
CA ALA A 117 8.13 5.77 1.86
C ALA A 117 9.37 6.21 2.65
N VAL A 118 9.70 5.51 3.74
CA VAL A 118 10.86 5.88 4.58
C VAL A 118 12.15 5.23 4.10
N ILE A 119 12.09 3.98 3.59
CA ILE A 119 13.28 3.21 3.24
C ILE A 119 13.42 3.07 1.72
N VAL A 120 12.48 2.38 1.07
CA VAL A 120 12.64 1.95 -0.33
C VAL A 120 12.68 3.12 -1.30
N MET A 121 11.70 4.01 -1.23
CA MET A 121 11.58 5.12 -2.18
C MET A 121 12.80 6.07 -2.17
N PRO A 122 13.31 6.55 -1.01
CA PRO A 122 14.49 7.41 -1.01
C PRO A 122 15.73 6.70 -1.56
N ILE A 123 15.95 5.43 -1.19
CA ILE A 123 17.09 4.67 -1.71
C ILE A 123 16.98 4.51 -3.23
N TRP A 124 15.81 4.08 -3.71
CA TRP A 124 15.60 3.83 -5.13
C TRP A 124 15.78 5.11 -5.95
N LEU A 125 15.16 6.21 -5.53
CA LEU A 125 15.31 7.50 -6.22
C LEU A 125 16.76 8.00 -6.25
N GLN A 126 17.55 7.77 -5.19
CA GLN A 126 18.97 8.06 -5.19
C GLN A 126 19.75 7.16 -6.16
N VAL A 127 19.46 5.88 -6.19
CA VAL A 127 20.11 4.91 -7.09
C VAL A 127 19.86 5.24 -8.56
N VAL A 128 18.66 5.67 -8.91
CA VAL A 128 18.35 6.09 -10.30
C VAL A 128 18.78 7.52 -10.63
N GLY A 129 19.42 8.22 -9.70
CA GLY A 129 19.96 9.56 -9.93
C GLY A 129 18.93 10.69 -9.96
N PHE A 130 17.75 10.48 -9.35
CA PHE A 130 16.73 11.53 -9.30
C PHE A 130 17.15 12.67 -8.38
N GLY A 131 17.35 13.87 -8.94
CA GLY A 131 17.84 15.05 -8.20
C GLY A 131 16.91 15.56 -7.09
N GLY A 132 15.63 15.18 -7.12
CA GLY A 132 14.63 15.48 -6.09
C GLY A 132 14.46 14.37 -5.05
N ALA A 133 15.37 13.37 -5.00
CA ALA A 133 15.28 12.27 -4.05
C ALA A 133 15.26 12.77 -2.59
N PRO A 134 14.34 12.30 -1.76
CA PRO A 134 14.34 12.64 -0.34
C PRO A 134 15.56 12.04 0.37
N PRO A 135 16.00 12.61 1.50
CA PRO A 135 17.07 12.01 2.30
C PRO A 135 16.68 10.63 2.81
N PHE A 136 17.68 9.78 3.03
CA PHE A 136 17.49 8.48 3.68
C PHE A 136 17.99 8.53 5.14
N PRO A 137 17.23 8.04 6.11
CA PRO A 137 15.80 7.68 6.03
C PRO A 137 14.91 8.92 5.85
N ASN A 138 13.82 8.77 5.08
CA ASN A 138 12.89 9.87 4.84
C ASN A 138 11.94 10.06 6.02
N ILE A 139 12.43 10.68 7.09
CA ILE A 139 11.68 10.99 8.31
C ILE A 139 11.48 12.50 8.42
N GLY A 140 10.23 12.95 8.44
CA GLY A 140 9.90 14.36 8.52
C GLY A 140 8.39 14.61 8.46
N PRO A 141 7.94 15.85 8.35
CA PRO A 141 6.50 16.18 8.28
C PRO A 141 5.77 15.46 7.15
N GLY A 142 6.44 15.21 6.02
CA GLY A 142 5.89 14.45 4.90
C GLY A 142 5.60 12.97 5.23
N THR A 143 6.27 12.40 6.21
CA THR A 143 6.04 11.01 6.66
C THR A 143 4.64 10.85 7.25
N VAL A 144 4.11 11.86 7.95
CA VAL A 144 2.75 11.85 8.50
C VAL A 144 1.72 11.79 7.37
N LEU A 145 1.86 12.66 6.37
CA LEU A 145 0.97 12.65 5.19
C LEU A 145 1.09 11.34 4.40
N SER A 146 2.29 10.81 4.26
CA SER A 146 2.52 9.50 3.64
C SER A 146 1.85 8.38 4.44
N THR A 147 1.90 8.42 5.77
CA THR A 147 1.23 7.44 6.64
C THR A 147 -0.29 7.50 6.45
N LEU A 148 -0.87 8.70 6.44
CA LEU A 148 -2.30 8.87 6.17
C LEU A 148 -2.67 8.31 4.78
N GLY A 149 -1.86 8.59 3.77
CA GLY A 149 -2.07 8.05 2.42
C GLY A 149 -2.03 6.52 2.38
N HIS A 150 -1.04 5.89 3.02
CA HIS A 150 -0.96 4.43 3.09
C HIS A 150 -2.09 3.81 3.93
N ILE A 151 -2.57 4.47 4.97
CA ILE A 151 -3.76 4.05 5.73
C ILE A 151 -5.01 4.13 4.83
N MET A 152 -5.16 5.23 4.06
CA MET A 152 -6.26 5.39 3.10
C MET A 152 -6.18 4.41 1.93
N TYR A 153 -5.00 3.85 1.65
CA TYR A 153 -4.83 2.68 0.78
C TYR A 153 -5.28 1.39 1.48
N ALA A 154 -4.77 1.15 2.68
CA ALA A 154 -4.80 -0.15 3.32
C ALA A 154 -6.14 -0.49 3.99
N VAL A 155 -6.86 0.51 4.52
CA VAL A 155 -8.17 0.28 5.15
C VAL A 155 -9.23 -0.12 4.10
N PRO A 156 -9.39 0.58 2.96
CA PRO A 156 -10.28 0.11 1.89
C PRO A 156 -9.90 -1.27 1.34
N LEU A 157 -8.61 -1.56 1.18
CA LEU A 157 -8.14 -2.89 0.80
C LEU A 157 -8.61 -3.96 1.78
N GLY A 158 -8.39 -3.76 3.09
CA GLY A 158 -8.80 -4.71 4.13
C GLY A 158 -10.31 -4.91 4.18
N LEU A 159 -11.08 -3.82 4.13
CA LEU A 159 -12.54 -3.87 4.10
C LEU A 159 -13.06 -4.61 2.86
N PHE A 160 -12.54 -4.30 1.67
CA PHE A 160 -12.92 -4.99 0.44
C PHE A 160 -12.62 -6.50 0.54
N TYR A 161 -11.47 -6.86 1.08
CA TYR A 161 -11.09 -8.25 1.32
C TYR A 161 -12.06 -8.96 2.27
N ALA A 162 -12.43 -8.32 3.40
CA ALA A 162 -13.34 -8.88 4.39
C ALA A 162 -14.77 -9.07 3.84
N PHE A 163 -15.33 -8.04 3.20
CA PHE A 163 -16.73 -8.07 2.71
C PHE A 163 -16.97 -9.15 1.66
N HIS A 164 -16.00 -9.37 0.77
CA HIS A 164 -16.19 -10.33 -0.31
C HIS A 164 -15.85 -11.78 0.08
N ARG A 165 -15.42 -12.01 1.30
CA ARG A 165 -15.17 -13.36 1.84
C ARG A 165 -16.28 -13.86 2.75
N SER A 166 -17.09 -12.98 3.28
CA SER A 166 -18.23 -13.30 4.15
C SER A 166 -19.50 -13.74 3.39
N SER A 167 -19.47 -13.70 2.06
CA SER A 167 -20.53 -14.16 1.15
C SER A 167 -20.17 -15.48 0.49
#